data_b0fb18ea3f5b01bf94dfa40e3f31e3eb
#
_entry.id   b0fb18ea3f5b01bf94dfa40e3f31e3eb
#
_cell.length_a   1.000
_cell.length_b   1.000
_cell.length_c   1.000
_cell.angle_alpha   90.00
_cell.angle_beta   90.00
_cell.angle_gamma   90.00
#
_symmetry.space_group_name_H-M   'P 1'
#
loop_
_entity.id
_entity.type
_entity.pdbx_description
1 polymer ?
#
loop_
_entity_poly.entity_id
_entity_poly.type
_entity_poly.pdbx_seq_one_letter_code
_entity_poly.pdbx_strand_id
1 'polypeptide(L)'
;MPLRLSDAVVQRLKQARRVVALTGSGLAAASKVPSFREAHVGEWAQYDVSELATEQGYLRNPRLVWEWYEHRRRCAEALEPSPSHYALVDLEQHYPQFTLITQTIDGLHWRAGSRDLIEVNGCLRRSRCYDAGHVNSSWEEEGESPPRCSQCGSMLRPGVVLFGEGLPEWELRRAQRTVEQC
;
A
#
# COMPACT_ATOMS: atom_id res chain seq x y z
N MET A 1 20.79 -9.07 -19.33
CA MET A 1 20.25 -9.63 -20.58
C MET A 1 18.79 -9.15 -20.71
N PRO A 2 18.35 -8.51 -21.81
CA PRO A 2 16.98 -8.08 -21.93
C PRO A 2 16.04 -9.29 -21.96
N LEU A 3 14.95 -9.20 -21.22
CA LEU A 3 13.91 -10.22 -21.21
C LEU A 3 13.27 -10.30 -22.61
N ARG A 4 13.34 -11.48 -23.27
CA ARG A 4 12.65 -11.69 -24.54
C ARG A 4 11.35 -12.44 -24.28
N LEU A 5 10.24 -11.78 -24.56
CA LEU A 5 8.93 -12.41 -24.56
C LEU A 5 8.76 -13.25 -25.82
N SER A 6 8.04 -14.37 -25.74
CA SER A 6 7.68 -15.15 -26.92
C SER A 6 6.69 -14.36 -27.80
N ASP A 7 6.71 -14.62 -29.12
CA ASP A 7 5.82 -13.96 -30.06
C ASP A 7 4.33 -14.14 -29.69
N ALA A 8 3.97 -15.32 -29.19
CA ALA A 8 2.62 -15.62 -28.72
C ALA A 8 2.19 -14.70 -27.58
N VAL A 9 3.06 -14.44 -26.59
CA VAL A 9 2.79 -13.52 -25.49
C VAL A 9 2.68 -12.10 -26.00
N VAL A 10 3.58 -11.67 -26.88
CA VAL A 10 3.54 -10.33 -27.49
C VAL A 10 2.24 -10.10 -28.25
N GLN A 11 1.81 -11.08 -29.05
CA GLN A 11 0.54 -10.96 -29.81
C GLN A 11 -0.67 -10.89 -28.87
N ARG A 12 -0.69 -11.71 -27.82
CA ARG A 12 -1.75 -11.69 -26.82
C ARG A 12 -1.86 -10.34 -26.12
N LEU A 13 -0.73 -9.76 -25.70
CA LEU A 13 -0.68 -8.42 -25.10
C LEU A 13 -1.18 -7.34 -26.06
N LYS A 14 -0.77 -7.38 -27.35
CA LYS A 14 -1.24 -6.42 -28.35
C LYS A 14 -2.74 -6.47 -28.60
N GLN A 15 -3.38 -7.61 -28.43
CA GLN A 15 -4.80 -7.82 -28.65
C GLN A 15 -5.65 -7.63 -27.38
N ALA A 16 -5.01 -7.55 -26.22
CA ALA A 16 -5.70 -7.40 -24.95
C ALA A 16 -6.45 -6.08 -24.87
N ARG A 17 -7.66 -6.12 -24.41
CA ARG A 17 -8.49 -4.93 -24.13
C ARG A 17 -8.66 -4.67 -22.64
N ARG A 18 -8.49 -5.72 -21.85
CA ARG A 18 -8.54 -5.67 -20.37
C ARG A 18 -7.26 -6.28 -19.83
N VAL A 19 -6.55 -5.52 -19.04
CA VAL A 19 -5.26 -5.92 -18.45
C VAL A 19 -5.29 -5.64 -16.96
N VAL A 20 -4.83 -6.60 -16.20
CA VAL A 20 -4.62 -6.45 -14.76
C VAL A 20 -3.14 -6.64 -14.47
N ALA A 21 -2.55 -5.69 -13.77
CA ALA A 21 -1.22 -5.82 -13.23
C ALA A 21 -1.30 -6.06 -11.72
N LEU A 22 -0.61 -7.11 -11.24
CA LEU A 22 -0.47 -7.38 -9.81
C LEU A 22 0.96 -7.07 -9.38
N THR A 23 1.11 -6.20 -8.37
CA THR A 23 2.41 -5.77 -7.87
C THR A 23 2.56 -6.03 -6.37
N GLY A 24 3.80 -6.11 -5.92
CA GLY A 24 4.14 -6.37 -4.53
C GLY A 24 5.51 -5.80 -4.15
N SER A 25 6.12 -6.32 -3.09
CA SER A 25 7.35 -5.82 -2.48
C SER A 25 8.54 -5.70 -3.44
N GLY A 26 8.59 -6.51 -4.50
CA GLY A 26 9.66 -6.42 -5.52
C GLY A 26 9.66 -5.06 -6.24
N LEU A 27 8.49 -4.47 -6.47
CA LEU A 27 8.38 -3.14 -7.07
C LEU A 27 8.75 -2.04 -6.06
N ALA A 28 8.33 -2.18 -4.81
CA ALA A 28 8.73 -1.29 -3.72
C ALA A 28 10.25 -1.26 -3.54
N ALA A 29 10.91 -2.43 -3.60
CA ALA A 29 12.36 -2.55 -3.54
C ALA A 29 13.08 -1.83 -4.68
N ALA A 30 12.48 -1.75 -5.89
CA ALA A 30 13.03 -0.99 -7.01
C ALA A 30 13.10 0.52 -6.72
N SER A 31 12.27 1.04 -5.82
CA SER A 31 12.32 2.41 -5.31
C SER A 31 13.08 2.53 -3.99
N LYS A 32 13.77 1.48 -3.54
CA LYS A 32 14.48 1.42 -2.26
C LYS A 32 13.57 1.60 -1.03
N VAL A 33 12.28 1.32 -1.15
CA VAL A 33 11.38 1.26 0.01
C VAL A 33 11.82 0.09 0.88
N PRO A 34 12.18 0.32 2.15
CA PRO A 34 12.60 -0.75 3.03
C PRO A 34 11.45 -1.76 3.22
N SER A 35 11.75 -3.04 3.04
CA SER A 35 10.85 -4.09 3.50
C SER A 35 10.62 -3.98 5.00
N PHE A 36 9.63 -4.71 5.53
CA PHE A 36 9.40 -4.72 6.98
C PHE A 36 10.68 -5.08 7.77
N ARG A 37 11.44 -6.09 7.29
CA ARG A 37 12.68 -6.53 7.94
C ARG A 37 13.78 -5.47 7.85
N GLU A 38 13.92 -4.80 6.72
CA GLU A 38 14.94 -3.75 6.52
C GLU A 38 14.60 -2.48 7.30
N ALA A 39 13.33 -2.17 7.50
CA ALA A 39 12.88 -1.06 8.34
C ALA A 39 13.00 -1.37 9.83
N HIS A 40 13.04 -2.67 10.20
CA HIS A 40 13.12 -3.16 11.57
C HIS A 40 14.57 -3.13 12.09
N VAL A 41 15.13 -1.91 12.16
CA VAL A 41 16.52 -1.63 12.56
C VAL A 41 16.57 -0.45 13.53
N GLY A 42 17.72 -0.19 14.11
CA GLY A 42 17.92 0.91 15.05
C GLY A 42 17.04 0.75 16.28
N GLU A 43 16.33 1.80 16.65
CA GLU A 43 15.42 1.79 17.81
C GLU A 43 14.24 0.81 17.67
N TRP A 44 13.87 0.46 16.44
CA TRP A 44 12.76 -0.47 16.16
C TRP A 44 13.15 -1.95 16.32
N ALA A 45 14.45 -2.27 16.28
CA ALA A 45 14.94 -3.64 16.39
C ALA A 45 14.70 -4.28 17.77
N GLN A 46 14.42 -3.48 18.79
CA GLN A 46 14.11 -3.96 20.14
C GLN A 46 12.69 -4.50 20.30
N TYR A 47 11.78 -4.21 19.37
CA TYR A 47 10.38 -4.62 19.44
C TYR A 47 10.15 -5.85 18.58
N ASP A 48 9.22 -6.72 18.98
CA ASP A 48 8.78 -7.84 18.16
C ASP A 48 7.81 -7.38 17.06
N VAL A 49 7.78 -8.12 15.95
CA VAL A 49 6.82 -7.88 14.85
C VAL A 49 5.38 -7.90 15.34
N SER A 50 5.07 -8.77 16.31
CA SER A 50 3.74 -8.86 16.91
C SER A 50 3.35 -7.61 17.71
N GLU A 51 4.32 -6.83 18.16
CA GLU A 51 4.08 -5.56 18.87
C GLU A 51 3.86 -4.41 17.89
N LEU A 52 4.59 -4.39 16.76
CA LEU A 52 4.60 -3.28 15.81
C LEU A 52 3.54 -3.38 14.72
N ALA A 53 3.15 -4.59 14.33
CA ALA A 53 2.41 -4.78 13.08
C ALA A 53 1.19 -5.69 13.18
N THR A 54 0.66 -5.90 14.37
CA THR A 54 -0.58 -6.67 14.59
C THR A 54 -1.66 -5.81 15.24
N GLU A 55 -2.92 -6.25 15.10
CA GLU A 55 -4.04 -5.60 15.79
C GLU A 55 -3.85 -5.67 17.31
N GLN A 56 -3.42 -6.83 17.86
CA GLN A 56 -3.15 -6.98 19.27
C GLN A 56 -2.01 -6.05 19.75
N GLY A 57 -1.00 -5.83 18.91
CA GLY A 57 0.06 -4.87 19.18
C GLY A 57 -0.50 -3.46 19.30
N TYR A 58 -1.36 -3.07 18.34
CA TYR A 58 -2.04 -1.77 18.36
C TYR A 58 -2.90 -1.60 19.62
N LEU A 59 -3.71 -2.59 19.98
CA LEU A 59 -4.56 -2.53 21.17
C LEU A 59 -3.76 -2.41 22.48
N ARG A 60 -2.60 -3.05 22.56
CA ARG A 60 -1.71 -2.98 23.74
C ARG A 60 -0.95 -1.66 23.83
N ASN A 61 -0.47 -1.16 22.71
CA ASN A 61 0.31 0.08 22.66
C ASN A 61 0.04 0.83 21.36
N PRO A 62 -1.09 1.56 21.26
CA PRO A 62 -1.48 2.30 20.06
C PRO A 62 -0.42 3.30 19.62
N ARG A 63 0.22 3.97 20.60
CA ARG A 63 1.27 4.96 20.34
C ARG A 63 2.48 4.35 19.64
N LEU A 64 2.98 3.23 20.13
CA LEU A 64 4.13 2.54 19.55
C LEU A 64 3.87 2.14 18.10
N VAL A 65 2.71 1.52 17.83
CA VAL A 65 2.34 1.10 16.48
C VAL A 65 2.16 2.31 15.56
N TRP A 66 1.53 3.38 16.05
CA TRP A 66 1.38 4.60 15.28
C TRP A 66 2.75 5.19 14.90
N GLU A 67 3.65 5.40 15.85
CA GLU A 67 4.99 5.96 15.64
C GLU A 67 5.82 5.10 14.66
N TRP A 68 5.72 3.77 14.74
CA TRP A 68 6.33 2.86 13.78
C TRP A 68 5.83 3.10 12.35
N TYR A 69 4.52 3.18 12.16
CA TYR A 69 3.96 3.41 10.83
C TYR A 69 4.17 4.83 10.32
N GLU A 70 4.23 5.83 11.18
CA GLU A 70 4.64 7.19 10.83
C GLU A 70 6.10 7.24 10.37
N HIS A 71 6.99 6.55 11.06
CA HIS A 71 8.37 6.38 10.59
C HIS A 71 8.41 5.78 9.17
N ARG A 72 7.68 4.71 8.94
CA ARG A 72 7.60 4.07 7.61
C ARG A 72 6.99 4.98 6.54
N ARG A 73 5.99 5.76 6.90
CA ARG A 73 5.37 6.75 6.00
C ARG A 73 6.39 7.78 5.56
N ARG A 74 7.12 8.39 6.50
CA ARG A 74 8.16 9.37 6.20
C ARG A 74 9.27 8.79 5.31
N CYS A 75 9.68 7.56 5.57
CA CYS A 75 10.64 6.86 4.71
C CYS A 75 10.11 6.72 3.27
N ALA A 76 8.86 6.32 3.09
CA ALA A 76 8.26 6.17 1.77
C ALA A 76 8.06 7.52 1.05
N GLU A 77 7.68 8.56 1.77
CA GLU A 77 7.51 9.93 1.23
C GLU A 77 8.81 10.55 0.72
N ALA A 78 9.94 10.21 1.35
CA ALA A 78 11.26 10.67 0.94
C ALA A 78 11.79 10.00 -0.34
N LEU A 79 11.12 8.96 -0.83
CA LEU A 79 11.55 8.19 -2.00
C LEU A 79 10.73 8.55 -3.24
N GLU A 80 11.34 8.34 -4.42
CA GLU A 80 10.69 8.57 -5.70
C GLU A 80 10.22 7.26 -6.33
N PRO A 81 9.11 7.29 -7.11
CA PRO A 81 8.71 6.14 -7.91
C PRO A 81 9.81 5.70 -8.87
N SER A 82 10.03 4.40 -8.98
CA SER A 82 11.01 3.84 -9.91
C SER A 82 10.50 3.88 -11.36
N PRO A 83 11.37 3.70 -12.37
CA PRO A 83 10.97 3.58 -13.76
C PRO A 83 9.87 2.53 -14.00
N SER A 84 9.83 1.46 -13.19
CA SER A 84 8.79 0.43 -13.28
C SER A 84 7.40 0.95 -12.88
N HIS A 85 7.31 1.91 -11.95
CA HIS A 85 6.03 2.54 -11.61
C HIS A 85 5.50 3.37 -12.78
N TYR A 86 6.36 4.14 -13.44
CA TYR A 86 5.99 4.94 -14.60
C TYR A 86 5.62 4.06 -15.80
N ALA A 87 6.33 2.94 -16.02
CA ALA A 87 5.98 1.99 -17.07
C ALA A 87 4.56 1.40 -16.87
N LEU A 88 4.10 1.21 -15.63
CA LEU A 88 2.73 0.78 -15.34
C LEU A 88 1.71 1.89 -15.65
N VAL A 89 2.06 3.14 -15.45
CA VAL A 89 1.23 4.29 -15.88
C VAL A 89 1.12 4.36 -17.40
N ASP A 90 2.22 4.12 -18.12
CA ASP A 90 2.20 4.06 -19.59
C ASP A 90 1.30 2.91 -20.08
N LEU A 91 1.32 1.75 -19.41
CA LEU A 91 0.41 0.65 -19.73
C LEU A 91 -1.05 1.00 -19.45
N GLU A 92 -1.34 1.70 -18.36
CA GLU A 92 -2.68 2.18 -18.02
C GLU A 92 -3.22 3.13 -19.10
N GLN A 93 -2.36 3.98 -19.68
CA GLN A 93 -2.74 4.87 -20.78
C GLN A 93 -2.88 4.12 -22.12
N HIS A 94 -2.16 3.03 -22.30
CA HIS A 94 -2.15 2.25 -23.54
C HIS A 94 -3.37 1.35 -23.70
N TYR A 95 -3.82 0.69 -22.60
CA TYR A 95 -4.93 -0.26 -22.68
C TYR A 95 -6.28 0.41 -22.42
N PRO A 96 -7.33 0.02 -23.16
CA PRO A 96 -8.69 0.57 -22.96
C PRO A 96 -9.24 0.37 -21.55
N GLN A 97 -8.86 -0.74 -20.92
CA GLN A 97 -9.17 -1.05 -19.52
C GLN A 97 -7.91 -1.64 -18.88
N PHE A 98 -7.39 -0.93 -17.90
CA PHE A 98 -6.23 -1.36 -17.13
C PHE A 98 -6.52 -1.14 -15.65
N THR A 99 -6.28 -2.15 -14.84
CA THR A 99 -6.39 -2.03 -13.38
C THR A 99 -5.11 -2.51 -12.73
N LEU A 100 -4.58 -1.70 -11.84
CA LEU A 100 -3.40 -2.04 -11.04
C LEU A 100 -3.83 -2.50 -9.65
N ILE A 101 -3.53 -3.74 -9.31
CA ILE A 101 -3.74 -4.30 -7.96
C ILE A 101 -2.37 -4.33 -7.28
N THR A 102 -2.26 -3.69 -6.13
CA THR A 102 -1.00 -3.68 -5.40
C THR A 102 -1.13 -4.21 -3.98
N GLN A 103 -0.12 -4.97 -3.57
CA GLN A 103 0.11 -5.40 -2.19
C GLN A 103 1.04 -4.44 -1.43
N THR A 104 1.66 -3.46 -2.13
CA THR A 104 2.50 -2.45 -1.46
C THR A 104 1.63 -1.44 -0.73
N ILE A 105 2.17 -0.84 0.32
CA ILE A 105 1.48 0.14 1.15
C ILE A 105 2.11 1.54 1.05
N ASP A 106 3.17 1.70 0.24
CA ASP A 106 4.01 2.90 0.17
C ASP A 106 3.36 4.10 -0.54
N GLY A 107 2.34 3.86 -1.36
CA GLY A 107 1.66 4.90 -2.13
C GLY A 107 2.41 5.38 -3.38
N LEU A 108 3.52 4.76 -3.77
CA LEU A 108 4.33 5.19 -4.91
C LEU A 108 3.62 5.02 -6.26
N HIS A 109 2.76 4.03 -6.42
CA HIS A 109 1.93 3.90 -7.62
C HIS A 109 1.05 5.13 -7.86
N TRP A 110 0.39 5.59 -6.80
CA TRP A 110 -0.43 6.80 -6.87
C TRP A 110 0.42 8.04 -7.20
N ARG A 111 1.59 8.16 -6.57
CA ARG A 111 2.54 9.26 -6.85
C ARG A 111 3.08 9.24 -8.25
N ALA A 112 3.29 8.04 -8.83
CA ALA A 112 3.69 7.89 -10.24
C ALA A 112 2.59 8.33 -11.22
N GLY A 113 1.34 8.34 -10.80
CA GLY A 113 0.22 8.76 -11.63
C GLY A 113 -0.82 7.69 -11.93
N SER A 114 -0.70 6.45 -11.40
CA SER A 114 -1.73 5.41 -11.54
C SER A 114 -3.07 5.89 -10.99
N ARG A 115 -4.16 5.62 -11.70
CA ARG A 115 -5.52 6.06 -11.37
C ARG A 115 -6.45 4.90 -11.01
N ASP A 116 -6.52 3.87 -11.85
CA ASP A 116 -7.30 2.67 -11.54
C ASP A 116 -6.48 1.70 -10.69
N LEU A 117 -6.37 2.05 -9.41
CA LEU A 117 -5.52 1.40 -8.41
C LEU A 117 -6.35 0.75 -7.30
N ILE A 118 -6.02 -0.49 -6.96
CA ILE A 118 -6.59 -1.24 -5.83
C ILE A 118 -5.46 -1.57 -4.85
N GLU A 119 -5.45 -0.91 -3.69
CA GLU A 119 -4.46 -1.07 -2.62
C GLU A 119 -4.99 -2.11 -1.61
N VAL A 120 -4.81 -3.41 -1.89
CA VAL A 120 -5.43 -4.50 -1.10
C VAL A 120 -4.95 -4.58 0.35
N ASN A 121 -3.76 -4.07 0.65
CA ASN A 121 -3.23 -4.00 2.01
C ASN A 121 -3.38 -2.59 2.63
N GLY A 122 -4.19 -1.72 2.02
CA GLY A 122 -4.28 -0.32 2.43
C GLY A 122 -3.07 0.52 2.01
N CYS A 123 -2.90 1.69 2.63
CA CYS A 123 -1.85 2.64 2.25
C CYS A 123 -1.39 3.48 3.44
N LEU A 124 -0.06 3.71 3.53
CA LEU A 124 0.56 4.56 4.56
C LEU A 124 0.11 6.02 4.51
N ARG A 125 -0.34 6.51 3.35
CA ARG A 125 -0.84 7.89 3.17
C ARG A 125 -2.20 8.16 3.82
N ARG A 126 -2.85 7.14 4.34
CA ARG A 126 -4.16 7.24 4.99
C ARG A 126 -4.10 6.69 6.40
N SER A 127 -4.95 7.19 7.24
CA SER A 127 -5.25 6.61 8.54
C SER A 127 -6.72 6.18 8.60
N ARG A 128 -7.03 5.34 9.56
CA ARG A 128 -8.41 4.90 9.85
C ARG A 128 -8.75 5.19 11.30
N CYS A 129 -9.97 5.63 11.54
CA CYS A 129 -10.54 5.63 12.88
C CYS A 129 -10.71 4.17 13.35
N TYR A 130 -10.27 3.88 14.58
CA TYR A 130 -10.31 2.51 15.11
C TYR A 130 -11.76 2.02 15.27
N ASP A 131 -12.65 2.83 15.84
CA ASP A 131 -14.02 2.38 16.16
C ASP A 131 -14.93 2.32 14.94
N ALA A 132 -14.96 3.39 14.13
CA ALA A 132 -15.93 3.52 13.03
C ALA A 132 -15.33 3.33 11.64
N GLY A 133 -14.03 3.11 11.53
CA GLY A 133 -13.35 2.90 10.25
C GLY A 133 -13.31 4.13 9.32
N HIS A 134 -13.65 5.33 9.80
CA HIS A 134 -13.55 6.55 9.00
C HIS A 134 -12.15 6.71 8.43
N VAL A 135 -12.05 6.91 7.12
CA VAL A 135 -10.76 7.11 6.45
C VAL A 135 -10.39 8.58 6.53
N ASN A 136 -9.15 8.84 6.95
CA ASN A 136 -8.59 10.17 7.03
C ASN A 136 -7.34 10.24 6.13
N SER A 137 -7.25 11.26 5.30
CA SER A 137 -6.10 11.52 4.42
C SER A 137 -5.14 12.56 4.99
N SER A 138 -5.53 13.21 6.08
CA SER A 138 -4.72 14.17 6.83
C SER A 138 -5.03 14.05 8.32
N TRP A 139 -4.06 14.37 9.16
CA TRP A 139 -4.18 14.45 10.62
C TRP A 139 -3.14 15.43 11.15
N GLU A 140 -3.34 15.91 12.37
CA GLU A 140 -2.36 16.74 13.03
C GLU A 140 -1.19 15.88 13.50
N GLU A 141 0.03 16.27 13.11
CA GLU A 141 1.26 15.58 13.52
C GLU A 141 1.74 16.02 14.92
N GLU A 142 1.33 17.22 15.35
CA GLU A 142 1.62 17.75 16.67
C GLU A 142 0.48 17.47 17.64
N GLY A 143 0.80 17.01 18.85
CA GLY A 143 -0.18 16.76 19.90
C GLY A 143 -0.27 15.31 20.35
N GLU A 144 -1.49 14.78 20.46
CA GLU A 144 -1.74 13.42 20.93
C GLU A 144 -1.30 12.37 19.90
N SER A 145 -0.59 11.33 20.33
CA SER A 145 -0.16 10.22 19.48
C SER A 145 -0.75 8.90 20.01
N PRO A 146 -1.57 8.16 19.24
CA PRO A 146 -2.13 8.52 17.92
C PRO A 146 -3.07 9.72 17.96
N PRO A 147 -3.20 10.48 16.85
CA PRO A 147 -4.18 11.57 16.73
C PRO A 147 -5.62 11.07 16.85
N ARG A 148 -6.54 12.01 17.01
CA ARG A 148 -7.98 11.73 17.07
C ARG A 148 -8.66 11.90 15.71
N CYS A 149 -9.65 11.06 15.47
CA CYS A 149 -10.52 11.17 14.31
C CYS A 149 -11.35 12.45 14.40
N SER A 150 -11.29 13.32 13.39
CA SER A 150 -12.04 14.57 13.34
C SER A 150 -13.57 14.37 13.26
N GLN A 151 -14.03 13.18 12.87
CA GLN A 151 -15.45 12.87 12.73
C GLN A 151 -16.08 12.31 14.02
N CYS A 152 -15.34 11.54 14.81
CA CYS A 152 -15.93 10.85 15.97
C CYS A 152 -15.05 10.89 17.24
N GLY A 153 -13.87 11.49 17.21
CA GLY A 153 -12.97 11.59 18.37
C GLY A 153 -12.23 10.30 18.75
N SER A 154 -12.48 9.18 18.08
CA SER A 154 -11.77 7.93 18.31
C SER A 154 -10.30 8.02 17.88
N MET A 155 -9.43 7.21 18.46
CA MET A 155 -8.02 7.15 18.05
C MET A 155 -7.89 6.75 16.58
N LEU A 156 -6.94 7.37 15.89
CA LEU A 156 -6.54 6.96 14.54
C LEU A 156 -5.55 5.80 14.62
N ARG A 157 -5.67 4.90 13.66
CA ARG A 157 -4.71 3.84 13.40
C ARG A 157 -4.14 3.97 12.00
N PRO A 158 -2.97 3.36 11.70
CA PRO A 158 -2.47 3.29 10.33
C PRO A 158 -3.52 2.73 9.37
N GLY A 159 -3.64 3.33 8.19
CA GLY A 159 -4.61 2.93 7.16
C GLY A 159 -4.18 1.70 6.36
N VAL A 160 -3.46 0.79 6.99
CA VAL A 160 -2.96 -0.46 6.41
C VAL A 160 -3.58 -1.66 7.10
N VAL A 161 -3.55 -2.80 6.41
CA VAL A 161 -3.91 -4.11 6.99
C VAL A 161 -2.76 -4.57 7.88
N LEU A 162 -3.04 -4.79 9.16
CA LEU A 162 -2.09 -5.35 10.11
C LEU A 162 -2.06 -6.88 10.00
N PHE A 163 -0.96 -7.51 10.42
CA PHE A 163 -0.88 -8.96 10.42
C PHE A 163 -1.97 -9.58 11.32
N GLY A 164 -2.63 -10.61 10.78
CA GLY A 164 -3.76 -11.27 11.42
C GLY A 164 -5.13 -10.69 11.05
N GLU A 165 -5.19 -9.51 10.43
CA GLU A 165 -6.44 -8.93 9.92
C GLU A 165 -6.82 -9.52 8.56
N GLY A 166 -8.12 -9.56 8.27
CA GLY A 166 -8.63 -9.82 6.93
C GLY A 166 -8.37 -8.64 5.99
N LEU A 167 -8.23 -8.94 4.71
CA LEU A 167 -8.17 -7.88 3.70
C LEU A 167 -9.51 -7.12 3.67
N PRO A 168 -9.49 -5.81 3.37
CA PRO A 168 -10.72 -5.03 3.24
C PRO A 168 -11.64 -5.64 2.17
N GLU A 169 -12.85 -5.96 2.57
CA GLU A 169 -13.78 -6.76 1.76
C GLU A 169 -14.12 -6.09 0.42
N TRP A 170 -14.25 -4.78 0.42
CA TRP A 170 -14.54 -4.02 -0.80
C TRP A 170 -13.40 -4.09 -1.81
N GLU A 171 -12.17 -3.83 -1.38
CA GLU A 171 -10.96 -3.88 -2.21
C GLU A 171 -10.71 -5.29 -2.73
N LEU A 172 -10.90 -6.30 -1.87
CA LEU A 172 -10.75 -7.71 -2.25
C LEU A 172 -11.78 -8.12 -3.30
N ARG A 173 -13.06 -7.81 -3.09
CA ARG A 173 -14.13 -8.11 -4.05
C ARG A 173 -13.92 -7.38 -5.39
N ARG A 174 -13.47 -6.11 -5.34
CA ARG A 174 -13.15 -5.35 -6.54
C ARG A 174 -12.00 -6.00 -7.29
N ALA A 175 -10.92 -6.38 -6.60
CA ALA A 175 -9.77 -7.06 -7.20
C ALA A 175 -10.18 -8.40 -7.84
N GLN A 176 -10.95 -9.24 -7.16
CA GLN A 176 -11.44 -10.52 -7.67
C GLN A 176 -12.25 -10.34 -8.96
N ARG A 177 -13.27 -9.46 -8.93
CA ARG A 177 -14.09 -9.19 -10.13
C ARG A 177 -13.26 -8.70 -11.31
N THR A 178 -12.27 -7.86 -11.05
CA THR A 178 -11.39 -7.33 -12.11
C THR A 178 -10.54 -8.43 -12.74
N VAL A 179 -10.01 -9.34 -11.93
CA VAL A 179 -9.23 -10.50 -12.44
C VAL A 179 -10.11 -11.47 -13.23
N GLU A 180 -11.35 -11.73 -12.79
CA GLU A 180 -12.29 -12.62 -13.48
C GLU A 180 -12.70 -12.08 -14.87
N GLN A 181 -12.56 -10.78 -15.09
CA GLN A 181 -12.98 -10.11 -16.32
C GLN A 181 -11.81 -9.84 -17.30
N CYS A 182 -10.56 -10.12 -16.92
CA CYS A 182 -9.38 -9.83 -17.76
C CYS A 182 -9.01 -10.94 -18.74
#